data_4407023a04993c131e9ecfdb565bf4e1
#
_entry.id   4407023a04993c131e9ecfdb565bf4e1
#
_cell.length_a   1.000
_cell.length_b   1.000
_cell.length_c   1.000
_cell.angle_alpha   90.00
_cell.angle_beta   90.00
_cell.angle_gamma   90.00
#
_symmetry.space_group_name_H-M   'P 1'
#
loop_
_entity.id
_entity.type
_entity.pdbx_description
1 polymer ?
#
loop_
_entity_poly.entity_id
_entity_poly.type
_entity_poly.pdbx_seq_one_letter_code
_entity_poly.pdbx_strand_id
1 'polypeptide(L)'
;MSPKNMMVTTIGDELRLATNFRSKVIGIALKDRGAILPAGHSANAAYWYDNTNGNWITSTHYMNQLPDWVNQMNNRKLVDSFYQLNWQTLYPINTYTQSTADVKTYEATPFGADQKGFPYQLQPFKGKNYGAIATTPYGNSITFEMAKAAIINEQLGKRGETDMLCVSFSSPDYIGHSFGPNSVETEDNYLRLDLEMAAFFDFLDKEIGVNNYTVFLTADHGVAHVPQFLKENNLPGGVFDDKAVQQQLNTLLKERFGKDKLVTSMYNYQVHFNHAILDTADIEMEEVVKIVKKHLYKNEAVASVFELGEVQEYPMN
;
A
#
# COMPACT_ATOMS: atom_id res chain seq x y z
N MET A 1 2.04 -12.41 12.26
CA MET A 1 2.02 -12.21 10.80
C MET A 1 3.14 -12.99 10.16
N SER A 2 2.94 -13.54 8.94
CA SER A 2 3.92 -14.37 8.25
C SER A 2 3.57 -14.47 6.76
N PRO A 3 4.47 -14.93 5.89
CA PRO A 3 4.19 -15.17 4.46
C PRO A 3 3.36 -16.43 4.18
N LYS A 4 2.81 -17.09 5.19
CA LYS A 4 2.15 -18.41 5.10
C LYS A 4 1.12 -18.53 3.98
N ASN A 5 0.38 -17.45 3.70
CA ASN A 5 -0.69 -17.48 2.68
C ASN A 5 -0.18 -17.20 1.26
N MET A 6 1.09 -16.88 1.08
CA MET A 6 1.71 -16.78 -0.23
C MET A 6 2.02 -18.17 -0.75
N MET A 7 1.53 -18.52 -1.93
CA MET A 7 1.61 -19.88 -2.49
C MET A 7 2.80 -20.09 -3.43
N VAL A 8 3.65 -19.08 -3.57
CA VAL A 8 4.82 -19.08 -4.46
C VAL A 8 6.06 -18.63 -3.70
N THR A 9 7.24 -18.96 -4.23
CA THR A 9 8.53 -18.43 -3.77
C THR A 9 8.76 -17.00 -4.30
N THR A 10 9.70 -16.30 -3.69
CA THR A 10 10.16 -14.97 -4.13
C THR A 10 11.61 -15.03 -4.62
N ILE A 11 12.06 -13.93 -5.24
CA ILE A 11 13.49 -13.78 -5.60
C ILE A 11 14.38 -13.94 -4.36
N GLY A 12 13.94 -13.45 -3.19
CA GLY A 12 14.65 -13.63 -1.93
C GLY A 12 14.75 -15.09 -1.50
N ASP A 13 13.67 -15.86 -1.67
CA ASP A 13 13.67 -17.29 -1.39
C ASP A 13 14.65 -18.04 -2.31
N GLU A 14 14.58 -17.77 -3.62
CA GLU A 14 15.45 -18.40 -4.61
C GLU A 14 16.94 -18.04 -4.39
N LEU A 15 17.23 -16.78 -4.02
CA LEU A 15 18.60 -16.37 -3.67
C LEU A 15 19.10 -17.16 -2.45
N ARG A 16 18.30 -17.35 -1.43
CA ARG A 16 18.69 -18.13 -0.25
C ARG A 16 18.91 -19.59 -0.59
N LEU A 17 18.05 -20.18 -1.42
CA LEU A 17 18.24 -21.57 -1.91
C LEU A 17 19.52 -21.69 -2.73
N ALA A 18 19.75 -20.81 -3.69
CA ALA A 18 20.95 -20.82 -4.56
C ALA A 18 22.27 -20.68 -3.77
N THR A 19 22.24 -19.97 -2.66
CA THR A 19 23.41 -19.76 -1.79
C THR A 19 23.47 -20.74 -0.61
N ASN A 20 22.66 -21.78 -0.60
CA ASN A 20 22.53 -22.70 0.51
C ASN A 20 22.33 -21.99 1.87
N PHE A 21 21.38 -21.02 1.88
CA PHE A 21 20.99 -20.18 3.02
C PHE A 21 22.09 -19.29 3.61
N ARG A 22 23.19 -19.03 2.88
CA ARG A 22 24.23 -18.10 3.32
C ARG A 22 23.85 -16.63 3.12
N SER A 23 23.07 -16.33 2.08
CA SER A 23 22.52 -14.99 1.85
C SER A 23 21.59 -14.56 2.96
N LYS A 24 21.64 -13.27 3.30
CA LYS A 24 20.62 -12.62 4.12
C LYS A 24 19.57 -11.94 3.23
N VAL A 25 18.30 -12.13 3.59
CA VAL A 25 17.16 -11.44 2.98
C VAL A 25 16.39 -10.75 4.07
N ILE A 26 16.19 -9.43 3.95
CA ILE A 26 15.50 -8.60 4.93
C ILE A 26 14.46 -7.73 4.22
N GLY A 27 13.24 -7.68 4.77
CA GLY A 27 12.18 -6.80 4.30
C GLY A 27 11.91 -5.66 5.27
N ILE A 28 11.70 -4.45 4.75
CA ILE A 28 11.40 -3.24 5.54
C ILE A 28 10.29 -2.45 4.87
N ALA A 29 9.24 -2.11 5.62
CA ALA A 29 8.16 -1.25 5.15
C ALA A 29 7.39 -0.64 6.33
N LEU A 30 6.57 0.37 6.08
CA LEU A 30 5.57 0.78 7.08
C LEU A 30 4.43 -0.24 7.14
N LYS A 31 4.00 -0.78 6.00
CA LYS A 31 2.97 -1.84 5.93
C LYS A 31 3.61 -3.22 6.16
N ASP A 32 3.02 -4.05 7.00
CA ASP A 32 3.47 -5.42 7.29
C ASP A 32 3.68 -6.26 6.03
N ARG A 33 2.70 -6.28 5.12
CA ARG A 33 2.77 -7.05 3.86
C ARG A 33 3.81 -6.50 2.89
N GLY A 34 4.09 -5.19 2.91
CA GLY A 34 5.17 -4.59 2.13
C GLY A 34 6.57 -5.02 2.59
N ALA A 35 6.72 -5.39 3.86
CA ALA A 35 7.96 -5.98 4.38
C ALA A 35 8.01 -7.50 4.18
N ILE A 36 6.90 -8.20 4.48
CA ILE A 36 6.85 -9.66 4.54
C ILE A 36 6.86 -10.30 3.16
N LEU A 37 5.99 -9.84 2.24
CA LEU A 37 5.78 -10.54 0.97
C LEU A 37 6.98 -10.44 0.03
N PRO A 38 7.61 -9.27 -0.18
CA PRO A 38 8.81 -9.19 -1.03
C PRO A 38 10.01 -9.98 -0.47
N ALA A 39 10.13 -10.06 0.85
CA ALA A 39 11.20 -10.81 1.51
C ALA A 39 11.05 -12.34 1.38
N GLY A 40 9.80 -12.84 1.30
CA GLY A 40 9.52 -14.24 1.08
C GLY A 40 9.43 -15.10 2.34
N HIS A 41 9.34 -16.42 2.12
CA HIS A 41 9.16 -17.43 3.16
C HIS A 41 10.40 -17.65 4.02
N SER A 42 11.57 -17.58 3.41
CA SER A 42 12.86 -17.92 4.02
C SER A 42 13.65 -16.71 4.50
N ALA A 43 13.06 -15.50 4.48
CA ALA A 43 13.73 -14.28 4.89
C ALA A 43 14.29 -14.39 6.32
N ASN A 44 15.45 -13.74 6.55
CA ASN A 44 16.06 -13.65 7.89
C ASN A 44 15.24 -12.77 8.82
N ALA A 45 14.64 -11.71 8.25
CA ALA A 45 13.76 -10.80 8.99
C ALA A 45 12.81 -10.05 8.04
N ALA A 46 11.68 -9.65 8.58
CA ALA A 46 10.85 -8.58 8.03
C ALA A 46 10.48 -7.64 9.18
N TYR A 47 10.71 -6.36 8.99
CA TYR A 47 10.41 -5.31 9.96
C TYR A 47 9.36 -4.37 9.41
N TRP A 48 8.35 -4.07 10.22
CA TRP A 48 7.32 -3.11 9.84
C TRP A 48 6.96 -2.20 11.01
N TYR A 49 6.27 -1.13 10.68
CA TYR A 49 5.96 -0.08 11.62
C TYR A 49 4.66 -0.35 12.38
N ASP A 50 4.69 -0.17 13.69
CA ASP A 50 3.51 -0.23 14.57
C ASP A 50 2.90 1.17 14.75
N ASN A 51 1.77 1.39 14.11
CA ASN A 51 1.03 2.65 14.15
C ASN A 51 0.52 3.02 15.56
N THR A 52 0.52 2.08 16.51
CA THR A 52 0.01 2.33 17.87
C THR A 52 1.03 3.02 18.76
N ASN A 53 2.32 2.77 18.53
CA ASN A 53 3.39 3.23 19.42
C ASN A 53 4.62 3.84 18.72
N GLY A 54 4.64 3.80 17.39
CA GLY A 54 5.73 4.38 16.59
C GLY A 54 7.01 3.57 16.54
N ASN A 55 6.96 2.28 16.85
CA ASN A 55 8.10 1.39 16.86
C ASN A 55 8.15 0.49 15.63
N TRP A 56 9.36 0.05 15.29
CA TRP A 56 9.58 -1.05 14.37
C TRP A 56 9.41 -2.37 15.10
N ILE A 57 8.64 -3.26 14.51
CA ILE A 57 8.32 -4.59 15.05
C ILE A 57 8.54 -5.68 14.01
N THR A 58 8.47 -6.91 14.46
CA THR A 58 8.50 -8.12 13.65
C THR A 58 7.49 -9.15 14.20
N SER A 59 7.55 -10.38 13.76
CA SER A 59 6.74 -11.47 14.30
C SER A 59 7.58 -12.65 14.74
N THR A 60 6.96 -13.53 15.54
CA THR A 60 7.55 -14.80 15.99
C THR A 60 7.83 -15.78 14.84
N HIS A 61 7.37 -15.50 13.61
CA HIS A 61 7.76 -16.24 12.43
C HIS A 61 9.26 -16.08 12.14
N TYR A 62 9.80 -14.87 12.33
CA TYR A 62 11.21 -14.57 12.02
C TYR A 62 12.11 -14.73 13.25
N MET A 63 11.68 -14.27 14.41
CA MET A 63 12.48 -14.29 15.63
C MET A 63 11.63 -14.15 16.89
N ASN A 64 12.12 -14.66 18.03
CA ASN A 64 11.41 -14.57 19.29
C ASN A 64 11.57 -13.21 19.98
N GLN A 65 12.65 -12.48 19.69
CA GLN A 65 12.95 -11.17 20.28
C GLN A 65 13.55 -10.25 19.20
N LEU A 66 13.25 -8.97 19.30
CA LEU A 66 13.89 -7.98 18.42
C LEU A 66 15.40 -7.91 18.72
N PRO A 67 16.26 -7.78 17.69
CA PRO A 67 17.67 -7.51 17.89
C PRO A 67 17.89 -6.20 18.65
N ASP A 68 19.00 -6.11 19.39
CA ASP A 68 19.33 -4.92 20.17
C ASP A 68 19.37 -3.64 19.33
N TRP A 69 19.87 -3.73 18.11
CA TRP A 69 19.94 -2.59 17.22
C TRP A 69 18.54 -2.06 16.82
N VAL A 70 17.52 -2.94 16.69
CA VAL A 70 16.12 -2.51 16.46
C VAL A 70 15.55 -1.84 17.71
N ASN A 71 15.83 -2.39 18.90
CA ASN A 71 15.44 -1.75 20.16
C ASN A 71 16.09 -0.38 20.32
N GLN A 72 17.36 -0.23 19.98
CA GLN A 72 18.06 1.06 19.98
C GLN A 72 17.43 2.03 18.98
N MET A 73 17.07 1.56 17.78
CA MET A 73 16.36 2.37 16.78
C MET A 73 15.02 2.87 17.31
N ASN A 74 14.24 1.99 17.92
CA ASN A 74 12.97 2.34 18.57
C ASN A 74 13.13 3.36 19.69
N ASN A 75 14.19 3.25 20.49
CA ASN A 75 14.49 4.19 21.59
C ASN A 75 14.87 5.60 21.08
N ARG A 76 15.27 5.77 19.84
CA ARG A 76 15.54 7.10 19.23
C ARG A 76 14.28 7.96 19.10
N LYS A 77 13.09 7.34 19.14
CA LYS A 77 11.79 8.04 19.00
C LYS A 77 11.76 8.98 17.79
N LEU A 78 12.23 8.50 16.62
CA LEU A 78 12.38 9.31 15.40
C LEU A 78 11.08 9.97 14.98
N VAL A 79 9.96 9.28 15.10
CA VAL A 79 8.65 9.82 14.73
C VAL A 79 8.29 11.02 15.58
N ASP A 80 8.61 11.01 16.88
CA ASP A 80 8.41 12.17 17.75
C ASP A 80 9.21 13.38 17.31
N SER A 81 10.39 13.16 16.73
CA SER A 81 11.22 14.23 16.17
C SER A 81 10.62 14.78 14.89
N PHE A 82 10.14 13.95 13.99
CA PHE A 82 9.46 14.36 12.78
C PHE A 82 8.14 15.09 13.07
N TYR A 83 7.40 14.68 14.09
CA TYR A 83 6.17 15.36 14.49
C TYR A 83 6.40 16.77 15.09
N GLN A 84 7.63 17.12 15.42
CA GLN A 84 7.96 18.52 15.79
C GLN A 84 8.10 19.42 14.57
N LEU A 85 8.23 18.85 13.38
CA LEU A 85 8.28 19.56 12.12
C LEU A 85 6.85 19.72 11.58
N ASN A 86 6.62 20.83 10.85
CA ASN A 86 5.45 20.95 10.00
C ASN A 86 5.78 20.34 8.64
N TRP A 87 4.81 19.75 7.98
CA TRP A 87 4.98 19.43 6.58
C TRP A 87 4.67 20.68 5.75
N GLN A 88 5.72 21.32 5.27
CA GLN A 88 5.68 22.43 4.32
C GLN A 88 6.18 21.91 2.98
N THR A 89 5.81 22.55 1.89
CA THR A 89 6.36 22.22 0.57
C THR A 89 7.88 22.40 0.56
N LEU A 90 8.59 21.50 -0.11
CA LEU A 90 10.06 21.51 -0.23
C LEU A 90 10.55 22.79 -0.95
N TYR A 91 9.83 23.19 -1.97
CA TYR A 91 10.07 24.39 -2.77
C TYR A 91 8.91 25.37 -2.61
N PRO A 92 9.05 26.64 -3.06
CA PRO A 92 7.93 27.59 -3.06
C PRO A 92 6.73 27.00 -3.78
N ILE A 93 5.53 27.04 -3.17
CA ILE A 93 4.33 26.35 -3.66
C ILE A 93 3.95 26.75 -5.09
N ASN A 94 4.25 27.95 -5.52
CA ASN A 94 4.00 28.41 -6.88
C ASN A 94 4.88 27.75 -7.95
N THR A 95 5.86 26.93 -7.56
CA THR A 95 6.70 26.16 -8.48
C THR A 95 6.12 24.77 -8.77
N TYR A 96 5.11 24.33 -8.03
CA TYR A 96 4.41 23.06 -8.22
C TYR A 96 3.41 23.17 -9.37
N THR A 97 3.93 23.23 -10.60
CA THR A 97 3.12 23.50 -11.80
C THR A 97 2.56 22.24 -12.45
N GLN A 98 2.98 21.07 -11.99
CA GLN A 98 2.49 19.76 -12.46
C GLN A 98 1.28 19.28 -11.67
N SER A 99 1.08 19.85 -10.48
CA SER A 99 -0.02 19.51 -9.59
C SER A 99 -1.25 20.38 -9.80
N THR A 100 -2.36 19.94 -9.19
CA THR A 100 -3.57 20.76 -9.03
C THR A 100 -3.32 21.86 -7.99
N ALA A 101 -4.30 22.75 -7.78
CA ALA A 101 -4.25 23.69 -6.66
C ALA A 101 -4.21 22.93 -5.32
N ASP A 102 -3.49 23.49 -4.34
CA ASP A 102 -3.23 22.93 -3.01
C ASP A 102 -4.49 22.48 -2.22
N VAL A 103 -5.62 23.08 -2.47
CA VAL A 103 -6.88 22.72 -1.79
C VAL A 103 -7.91 22.29 -2.82
N LYS A 104 -8.30 21.03 -2.77
CA LYS A 104 -9.37 20.46 -3.58
C LYS A 104 -10.46 19.87 -2.70
N THR A 105 -11.71 19.98 -3.15
CA THR A 105 -12.88 19.50 -2.40
C THR A 105 -12.99 17.98 -2.30
N TYR A 106 -12.24 17.28 -3.14
CA TYR A 106 -12.18 15.82 -3.18
C TYR A 106 -11.00 15.22 -2.41
N GLU A 107 -10.14 16.06 -1.86
CA GLU A 107 -9.03 15.63 -1.01
C GLU A 107 -9.53 15.35 0.41
N ALA A 108 -8.94 14.32 1.03
CA ALA A 108 -9.20 14.03 2.42
C ALA A 108 -8.46 15.02 3.34
N THR A 109 -8.88 15.06 4.60
CA THR A 109 -8.24 15.89 5.63
C THR A 109 -7.65 15.00 6.73
N PRO A 110 -6.57 14.22 6.44
CA PRO A 110 -6.02 13.23 7.36
C PRO A 110 -5.45 13.84 8.66
N PHE A 111 -5.16 15.13 8.63
CA PHE A 111 -4.58 15.88 9.77
C PHE A 111 -5.62 16.72 10.54
N GLY A 112 -6.89 16.65 10.15
CA GLY A 112 -7.98 17.41 10.76
C GLY A 112 -8.74 18.24 9.74
N ALA A 113 -10.03 18.47 10.00
CA ALA A 113 -10.93 19.17 9.07
C ALA A 113 -10.54 20.64 8.81
N ASP A 114 -9.75 21.22 9.69
CA ASP A 114 -9.20 22.57 9.62
C ASP A 114 -7.89 22.66 8.83
N GLN A 115 -7.23 21.53 8.55
CA GLN A 115 -5.97 21.42 7.81
C GLN A 115 -6.23 20.89 6.39
N LYS A 116 -6.59 21.77 5.47
CA LYS A 116 -6.99 21.40 4.10
C LYS A 116 -5.87 21.55 3.07
N GLY A 117 -4.76 22.20 3.42
CA GLY A 117 -3.62 22.48 2.56
C GLY A 117 -2.40 22.87 3.38
N PHE A 118 -1.30 23.10 2.70
CA PHE A 118 -0.02 23.45 3.33
C PHE A 118 -0.06 24.77 4.13
N PRO A 119 0.67 24.85 5.25
CA PRO A 119 1.48 23.81 5.90
C PRO A 119 0.65 22.93 6.85
N TYR A 120 0.94 21.64 6.91
CA TYR A 120 0.32 20.70 7.84
C TYR A 120 1.03 20.69 9.18
N GLN A 121 0.27 20.88 10.27
CA GLN A 121 0.77 20.84 11.65
C GLN A 121 0.79 19.40 12.14
N LEU A 122 1.95 18.83 12.41
CA LEU A 122 2.10 17.43 12.82
C LEU A 122 2.27 17.24 14.32
N GLN A 123 2.71 18.29 15.02
CA GLN A 123 2.98 18.25 16.45
C GLN A 123 1.78 17.76 17.31
N PRO A 124 0.49 18.02 16.97
CA PRO A 124 -0.65 17.51 17.73
C PRO A 124 -0.78 15.98 17.75
N PHE A 125 -0.14 15.27 16.83
CA PHE A 125 -0.17 13.80 16.73
C PHE A 125 0.86 13.11 17.61
N LYS A 126 1.88 13.83 18.10
CA LYS A 126 2.91 13.30 18.97
C LYS A 126 2.31 12.64 20.23
N GLY A 127 2.65 11.37 20.45
CA GLY A 127 2.15 10.58 21.57
C GLY A 127 0.66 10.19 21.47
N LYS A 128 -0.04 10.53 20.36
CA LYS A 128 -1.49 10.26 20.21
C LYS A 128 -1.84 9.42 19.00
N ASN A 129 -1.22 9.71 17.86
CA ASN A 129 -1.50 9.00 16.59
C ASN A 129 -0.20 8.85 15.80
N TYR A 130 0.49 7.76 16.01
CA TYR A 130 1.71 7.45 15.29
C TYR A 130 1.48 7.02 13.83
N GLY A 131 0.25 6.61 13.49
CA GLY A 131 -0.13 6.25 12.12
C GLY A 131 -0.13 7.42 11.14
N ALA A 132 -0.34 8.66 11.62
CA ALA A 132 -0.37 9.84 10.75
C ALA A 132 0.95 10.08 10.00
N ILE A 133 2.09 9.58 10.49
CA ILE A 133 3.40 9.71 9.82
C ILE A 133 3.39 9.08 8.42
N ALA A 134 2.63 8.01 8.23
CA ALA A 134 2.55 7.30 6.95
C ALA A 134 1.97 8.17 5.83
N THR A 135 1.10 9.13 6.16
CA THR A 135 0.50 10.06 5.20
C THR A 135 1.36 11.34 5.03
N THR A 136 2.64 11.26 5.34
CA THR A 136 3.62 12.34 5.16
C THR A 136 4.88 11.81 4.50
N PRO A 137 5.72 12.65 3.86
CA PRO A 137 7.00 12.20 3.32
C PRO A 137 7.97 11.68 4.41
N TYR A 138 7.75 12.05 5.67
CA TYR A 138 8.58 11.58 6.79
C TYR A 138 8.42 10.06 7.04
N GLY A 139 7.34 9.43 6.57
CA GLY A 139 7.24 7.98 6.54
C GLY A 139 8.29 7.33 5.65
N ASN A 140 8.69 7.97 4.54
CA ASN A 140 9.82 7.53 3.73
C ASN A 140 11.13 7.71 4.49
N SER A 141 11.30 8.85 5.16
CA SER A 141 12.52 9.16 5.93
C SER A 141 12.80 8.12 7.01
N ILE A 142 11.78 7.73 7.81
CA ILE A 142 11.97 6.69 8.83
C ILE A 142 12.22 5.31 8.22
N THR A 143 11.69 5.04 7.02
CA THR A 143 11.96 3.79 6.28
C THR A 143 13.41 3.74 5.80
N PHE A 144 13.96 4.82 5.27
CA PHE A 144 15.39 4.92 4.93
C PHE A 144 16.29 4.74 6.15
N GLU A 145 15.96 5.37 7.27
CA GLU A 145 16.75 5.23 8.51
C GLU A 145 16.76 3.77 8.99
N MET A 146 15.63 3.06 8.91
CA MET A 146 15.58 1.65 9.24
C MET A 146 16.38 0.79 8.25
N ALA A 147 16.34 1.10 6.95
CA ALA A 147 17.11 0.42 5.92
C ALA A 147 18.63 0.59 6.15
N LYS A 148 19.09 1.81 6.43
CA LYS A 148 20.50 2.09 6.76
C LYS A 148 20.94 1.31 8.00
N ALA A 149 20.11 1.30 9.04
CA ALA A 149 20.40 0.57 10.28
C ALA A 149 20.50 -0.94 10.02
N ALA A 150 19.62 -1.51 9.20
CA ALA A 150 19.69 -2.93 8.84
C ALA A 150 20.98 -3.25 8.05
N ILE A 151 21.35 -2.43 7.07
CA ILE A 151 22.59 -2.63 6.28
C ILE A 151 23.81 -2.69 7.20
N ILE A 152 23.94 -1.73 8.12
CA ILE A 152 25.08 -1.63 9.03
C ILE A 152 25.11 -2.81 9.99
N ASN A 153 24.03 -3.05 10.72
CA ASN A 153 24.01 -3.99 11.83
C ASN A 153 23.96 -5.45 11.37
N GLU A 154 23.33 -5.71 10.21
CA GLU A 154 23.31 -7.05 9.64
C GLU A 154 24.48 -7.32 8.68
N GLN A 155 25.35 -6.33 8.47
CA GLN A 155 26.53 -6.40 7.59
C GLN A 155 26.17 -6.84 6.16
N LEU A 156 25.03 -6.32 5.63
CA LEU A 156 24.56 -6.69 4.30
C LEU A 156 25.59 -6.28 3.24
N GLY A 157 25.88 -7.20 2.32
CA GLY A 157 26.87 -7.01 1.26
C GLY A 157 28.34 -7.03 1.72
N LYS A 158 28.63 -7.26 3.02
CA LYS A 158 29.99 -7.26 3.59
C LYS A 158 30.50 -8.64 4.02
N ARG A 159 29.73 -9.70 3.81
CA ARG A 159 30.03 -11.05 4.33
C ARG A 159 30.58 -11.99 3.26
N GLY A 160 30.86 -11.49 2.06
CA GLY A 160 31.34 -12.32 0.94
C GLY A 160 30.23 -13.10 0.21
N GLU A 161 28.99 -12.89 0.58
CA GLU A 161 27.80 -13.46 -0.06
C GLU A 161 26.89 -12.33 -0.56
N THR A 162 26.13 -12.59 -1.63
CA THR A 162 25.11 -11.67 -2.10
C THR A 162 23.93 -11.67 -1.14
N ASP A 163 23.61 -10.53 -0.56
CA ASP A 163 22.44 -10.33 0.30
C ASP A 163 21.35 -9.55 -0.45
N MET A 164 20.10 -9.57 0.03
CA MET A 164 18.99 -8.84 -0.54
C MET A 164 18.28 -8.02 0.53
N LEU A 165 18.06 -6.74 0.25
CA LEU A 165 17.25 -5.85 1.06
C LEU A 165 16.05 -5.37 0.26
N CYS A 166 14.86 -5.71 0.73
CA CYS A 166 13.59 -5.23 0.16
C CYS A 166 13.10 -4.05 0.98
N VAL A 167 13.08 -2.86 0.38
CA VAL A 167 12.59 -1.63 1.04
C VAL A 167 11.34 -1.17 0.32
N SER A 168 10.22 -1.13 1.02
CA SER A 168 8.94 -0.66 0.46
C SER A 168 8.54 0.66 1.09
N PHE A 169 8.48 1.70 0.29
CA PHE A 169 8.05 3.04 0.69
C PHE A 169 6.53 3.13 0.62
N SER A 170 5.88 3.10 1.76
CA SER A 170 4.41 3.07 1.84
C SER A 170 3.76 4.45 1.76
N SER A 171 4.50 5.53 2.05
CA SER A 171 3.94 6.89 2.09
C SER A 171 3.39 7.38 0.76
N PRO A 172 3.98 7.08 -0.41
CA PRO A 172 3.41 7.47 -1.70
C PRO A 172 1.96 6.99 -1.88
N ASP A 173 1.67 5.76 -1.45
CA ASP A 173 0.32 5.18 -1.51
C ASP A 173 -0.63 5.85 -0.50
N TYR A 174 -0.22 6.04 0.75
CA TYR A 174 -1.04 6.73 1.76
C TYR A 174 -1.37 8.17 1.38
N ILE A 175 -0.41 8.90 0.84
CA ILE A 175 -0.58 10.28 0.36
C ILE A 175 -1.50 10.28 -0.87
N GLY A 176 -1.23 9.42 -1.84
CA GLY A 176 -2.05 9.27 -3.04
C GLY A 176 -3.52 8.91 -2.73
N HIS A 177 -3.77 8.04 -1.76
CA HIS A 177 -5.12 7.74 -1.29
C HIS A 177 -5.82 8.92 -0.61
N SER A 178 -5.06 9.77 0.09
CA SER A 178 -5.61 10.91 0.84
C SER A 178 -5.88 12.12 -0.06
N PHE A 179 -4.95 12.44 -0.94
CA PHE A 179 -4.97 13.68 -1.71
C PHE A 179 -5.14 13.48 -3.22
N GLY A 180 -4.92 12.26 -3.69
CA GLY A 180 -4.95 11.94 -5.12
C GLY A 180 -3.57 12.07 -5.79
N PRO A 181 -3.39 11.41 -6.96
CA PRO A 181 -2.09 11.36 -7.64
C PRO A 181 -1.67 12.70 -8.28
N ASN A 182 -2.59 13.64 -8.38
CA ASN A 182 -2.34 14.95 -9.01
C ASN A 182 -2.19 16.09 -7.99
N SER A 183 -2.13 15.79 -6.70
CA SER A 183 -2.04 16.78 -5.64
C SER A 183 -0.62 17.33 -5.45
N VAL A 184 -0.52 18.50 -4.83
CA VAL A 184 0.77 19.10 -4.40
C VAL A 184 1.47 18.20 -3.40
N GLU A 185 0.73 17.53 -2.54
CA GLU A 185 1.25 16.59 -1.55
C GLU A 185 1.95 15.39 -2.19
N THR A 186 1.36 14.86 -3.25
CA THR A 186 1.96 13.75 -4.00
C THR A 186 3.23 14.20 -4.73
N GLU A 187 3.21 15.37 -5.38
CA GLU A 187 4.41 15.95 -6.02
C GLU A 187 5.51 16.21 -4.99
N ASP A 188 5.20 16.87 -3.86
CA ASP A 188 6.16 17.15 -2.78
C ASP A 188 6.78 15.88 -2.21
N ASN A 189 5.95 14.86 -2.02
CA ASN A 189 6.42 13.56 -1.54
C ASN A 189 7.46 12.94 -2.49
N TYR A 190 7.22 12.96 -3.80
CA TYR A 190 8.16 12.39 -4.76
C TYR A 190 9.43 13.21 -4.92
N LEU A 191 9.34 14.55 -4.88
CA LEU A 191 10.52 15.42 -4.89
C LEU A 191 11.43 15.15 -3.68
N ARG A 192 10.85 14.94 -2.49
CA ARG A 192 11.60 14.57 -1.30
C ARG A 192 12.16 13.16 -1.36
N LEU A 193 11.37 12.21 -1.86
CA LEU A 193 11.80 10.82 -2.02
C LEU A 193 13.01 10.72 -2.95
N ASP A 194 13.05 11.50 -4.04
CA ASP A 194 14.18 11.57 -4.96
C ASP A 194 15.46 12.03 -4.26
N LEU A 195 15.39 13.11 -3.47
CA LEU A 195 16.54 13.60 -2.70
C LEU A 195 17.01 12.58 -1.65
N GLU A 196 16.08 11.95 -0.94
CA GLU A 196 16.41 10.93 0.05
C GLU A 196 17.00 9.67 -0.60
N MET A 197 16.52 9.31 -1.81
CA MET A 197 17.07 8.22 -2.60
C MET A 197 18.51 8.50 -3.03
N ALA A 198 18.80 9.72 -3.50
CA ALA A 198 20.15 10.14 -3.83
C ALA A 198 21.08 10.03 -2.61
N ALA A 199 20.65 10.55 -1.45
CA ALA A 199 21.40 10.43 -0.20
C ALA A 199 21.58 8.97 0.26
N PHE A 200 20.63 8.11 -0.03
CA PHE A 200 20.73 6.69 0.26
C PHE A 200 21.74 5.99 -0.66
N PHE A 201 21.82 6.36 -1.92
CA PHE A 201 22.85 5.84 -2.83
C PHE A 201 24.26 6.29 -2.41
N ASP A 202 24.42 7.54 -2.02
CA ASP A 202 25.69 8.02 -1.43
C ASP A 202 26.09 7.23 -0.18
N PHE A 203 25.10 6.86 0.64
CA PHE A 203 25.33 5.99 1.80
C PHE A 203 25.78 4.58 1.36
N LEU A 204 25.11 3.97 0.36
CA LEU A 204 25.49 2.66 -0.17
C LEU A 204 26.91 2.67 -0.76
N ASP A 205 27.26 3.71 -1.50
CA ASP A 205 28.61 3.87 -2.07
C ASP A 205 29.71 3.87 -0.98
N LYS A 206 29.42 4.53 0.15
CA LYS A 206 30.35 4.59 1.29
C LYS A 206 30.43 3.29 2.07
N GLU A 207 29.26 2.66 2.32
CA GLU A 207 29.16 1.48 3.19
C GLU A 207 29.48 0.18 2.47
N ILE A 208 29.02 0.01 1.25
CA ILE A 208 29.15 -1.23 0.46
C ILE A 208 30.24 -1.09 -0.59
N GLY A 209 30.46 0.10 -1.11
CA GLY A 209 31.38 0.42 -2.18
C GLY A 209 30.72 0.49 -3.55
N VAL A 210 31.20 1.43 -4.36
CA VAL A 210 30.75 1.62 -5.74
C VAL A 210 30.90 0.31 -6.53
N ASN A 211 29.88 -0.05 -7.30
CA ASN A 211 29.80 -1.29 -8.10
C ASN A 211 29.66 -2.61 -7.30
N ASN A 212 29.50 -2.57 -5.99
CA ASN A 212 29.29 -3.75 -5.16
C ASN A 212 27.81 -4.02 -4.81
N TYR A 213 26.90 -3.26 -5.38
CA TYR A 213 25.45 -3.46 -5.21
C TYR A 213 24.72 -3.21 -6.52
N THR A 214 23.56 -3.81 -6.64
CA THR A 214 22.59 -3.58 -7.72
C THR A 214 21.29 -3.08 -7.12
N VAL A 215 20.71 -2.05 -7.72
CA VAL A 215 19.40 -1.52 -7.34
C VAL A 215 18.43 -1.74 -8.48
N PHE A 216 17.22 -2.17 -8.15
CA PHE A 216 16.08 -2.11 -9.04
C PHE A 216 14.89 -1.46 -8.31
N LEU A 217 14.11 -0.69 -9.02
CA LEU A 217 12.94 0.02 -8.52
C LEU A 217 11.69 -0.47 -9.25
N THR A 218 10.66 -0.75 -8.49
CA THR A 218 9.34 -1.12 -9.02
C THR A 218 8.24 -0.58 -8.12
N ALA A 219 6.99 -0.72 -8.55
CA ALA A 219 5.80 -0.48 -7.73
C ALA A 219 4.91 -1.72 -7.76
N ASP A 220 4.07 -1.88 -6.75
CA ASP A 220 3.08 -2.95 -6.65
C ASP A 220 1.89 -2.71 -7.59
N HIS A 221 1.54 -1.46 -7.86
CA HIS A 221 0.49 -1.04 -8.80
C HIS A 221 0.67 0.42 -9.22
N GLY A 222 -0.06 0.81 -10.26
CA GLY A 222 -0.26 2.20 -10.64
C GLY A 222 -1.43 2.85 -9.90
N VAL A 223 -1.76 4.10 -10.26
CA VAL A 223 -2.83 4.89 -9.63
C VAL A 223 -3.76 5.46 -10.69
N ALA A 224 -5.07 5.33 -10.46
CA ALA A 224 -6.08 6.02 -11.26
C ALA A 224 -6.25 7.47 -10.81
N HIS A 225 -6.57 8.36 -11.75
CA HIS A 225 -6.96 9.73 -11.41
C HIS A 225 -8.25 9.75 -10.59
N VAL A 226 -8.36 10.73 -9.69
CA VAL A 226 -9.60 10.98 -8.96
C VAL A 226 -10.72 11.32 -9.96
N PRO A 227 -11.92 10.72 -9.86
CA PRO A 227 -13.00 10.99 -10.82
C PRO A 227 -13.36 12.48 -10.98
N GLN A 228 -13.30 13.24 -9.88
CA GLN A 228 -13.56 14.68 -9.94
C GLN A 228 -12.47 15.45 -10.69
N PHE A 229 -11.21 15.03 -10.58
CA PHE A 229 -10.10 15.57 -11.39
C PHE A 229 -10.36 15.34 -12.89
N LEU A 230 -10.78 14.12 -13.27
CA LEU A 230 -11.13 13.81 -14.66
C LEU A 230 -12.25 14.74 -15.17
N LYS A 231 -13.29 14.93 -14.36
CA LYS A 231 -14.41 15.83 -14.70
C LYS A 231 -13.97 17.29 -14.87
N GLU A 232 -13.12 17.80 -13.97
CA GLU A 232 -12.58 19.16 -14.04
C GLU A 232 -11.74 19.41 -15.29
N ASN A 233 -11.09 18.35 -15.82
CA ASN A 233 -10.25 18.40 -17.00
C ASN A 233 -10.96 17.92 -18.28
N ASN A 234 -12.29 17.70 -18.26
CA ASN A 234 -13.09 17.19 -19.38
C ASN A 234 -12.57 15.85 -19.93
N LEU A 235 -12.01 15.00 -19.05
CA LEU A 235 -11.55 13.66 -19.37
C LEU A 235 -12.65 12.63 -19.05
N PRO A 236 -12.72 11.51 -19.81
CA PRO A 236 -13.69 10.46 -19.52
C PRO A 236 -13.38 9.79 -18.17
N GLY A 237 -14.42 9.62 -17.35
CA GLY A 237 -14.32 8.97 -16.06
C GLY A 237 -15.61 9.07 -15.27
N GLY A 238 -15.75 8.24 -14.26
CA GLY A 238 -16.92 8.19 -13.41
C GLY A 238 -16.69 7.41 -12.13
N VAL A 239 -17.70 7.35 -11.29
CA VAL A 239 -17.71 6.57 -10.05
C VAL A 239 -18.60 5.36 -10.23
N PHE A 240 -18.10 4.18 -9.94
CA PHE A 240 -18.90 2.98 -9.78
C PHE A 240 -19.32 2.85 -8.31
N ASP A 241 -20.60 3.08 -8.04
CA ASP A 241 -21.16 2.97 -6.68
C ASP A 241 -21.57 1.51 -6.42
N ASP A 242 -20.65 0.73 -5.86
CA ASP A 242 -20.82 -0.68 -5.53
C ASP A 242 -21.96 -0.92 -4.53
N LYS A 243 -22.18 -0.01 -3.59
CA LYS A 243 -23.26 -0.10 -2.60
C LYS A 243 -24.64 0.10 -3.24
N ALA A 244 -24.76 1.11 -4.10
CA ALA A 244 -26.00 1.33 -4.85
C ALA A 244 -26.33 0.15 -5.77
N VAL A 245 -25.31 -0.39 -6.48
CA VAL A 245 -25.49 -1.57 -7.34
C VAL A 245 -25.86 -2.80 -6.51
N GLN A 246 -25.22 -3.05 -5.36
CA GLN A 246 -25.58 -4.14 -4.45
C GLN A 246 -27.03 -4.05 -4.00
N GLN A 247 -27.49 -2.85 -3.64
CA GLN A 247 -28.89 -2.63 -3.24
C GLN A 247 -29.87 -2.92 -4.39
N GLN A 248 -29.56 -2.45 -5.60
CA GLN A 248 -30.37 -2.71 -6.80
C GLN A 248 -30.44 -4.22 -7.09
N LEU A 249 -29.31 -4.92 -7.04
CA LEU A 249 -29.27 -6.37 -7.22
C LEU A 249 -30.11 -7.11 -6.17
N ASN A 250 -29.99 -6.75 -4.90
CA ASN A 250 -30.79 -7.37 -3.84
C ASN A 250 -32.30 -7.08 -4.02
N THR A 251 -32.69 -5.89 -4.45
CA THR A 251 -34.07 -5.56 -4.76
C THR A 251 -34.62 -6.43 -5.89
N LEU A 252 -33.86 -6.52 -6.99
CA LEU A 252 -34.23 -7.33 -8.15
C LEU A 252 -34.36 -8.81 -7.82
N LEU A 253 -33.41 -9.35 -7.07
CA LEU A 253 -33.41 -10.76 -6.66
C LEU A 253 -34.54 -11.06 -5.65
N LYS A 254 -34.85 -10.11 -4.75
CA LYS A 254 -35.99 -10.21 -3.85
C LYS A 254 -37.33 -10.27 -4.60
N GLU A 255 -37.52 -9.41 -5.60
CA GLU A 255 -38.72 -9.43 -6.45
C GLU A 255 -38.88 -10.76 -7.16
N ARG A 256 -37.78 -11.39 -7.59
CA ARG A 256 -37.79 -12.66 -8.33
C ARG A 256 -37.97 -13.89 -7.44
N PHE A 257 -37.25 -13.95 -6.30
CA PHE A 257 -37.14 -15.15 -5.46
C PHE A 257 -37.81 -15.00 -4.07
N GLY A 258 -38.31 -13.80 -3.72
CA GLY A 258 -38.92 -13.56 -2.41
C GLY A 258 -37.94 -13.59 -1.23
N LYS A 259 -36.63 -13.56 -1.47
CA LYS A 259 -35.58 -13.64 -0.45
C LYS A 259 -34.73 -12.38 -0.41
N ASP A 260 -34.45 -11.92 0.80
CA ASP A 260 -33.60 -10.75 1.04
C ASP A 260 -32.11 -11.15 1.11
N LYS A 261 -31.23 -10.23 0.79
CA LYS A 261 -29.77 -10.32 0.99
C LYS A 261 -29.13 -11.51 0.28
N LEU A 262 -29.56 -11.81 -0.95
CA LEU A 262 -28.93 -12.80 -1.80
C LEU A 262 -27.52 -12.38 -2.27
N VAL A 263 -27.27 -11.06 -2.39
CA VAL A 263 -25.92 -10.50 -2.54
C VAL A 263 -25.46 -10.00 -1.17
N THR A 264 -24.42 -10.61 -0.62
CA THR A 264 -23.87 -10.27 0.70
C THR A 264 -22.97 -9.03 0.65
N SER A 265 -22.17 -8.91 -0.40
CA SER A 265 -21.27 -7.78 -0.63
C SER A 265 -20.87 -7.66 -2.09
N MET A 266 -20.46 -6.44 -2.46
CA MET A 266 -19.65 -6.17 -3.65
C MET A 266 -18.32 -5.62 -3.17
N TYR A 267 -17.23 -6.28 -3.54
CA TYR A 267 -15.89 -5.89 -3.13
C TYR A 267 -14.90 -6.22 -4.25
N ASN A 268 -13.99 -5.30 -4.57
CA ASN A 268 -13.04 -5.43 -5.67
C ASN A 268 -13.70 -5.89 -6.99
N TYR A 269 -14.84 -5.28 -7.33
CA TYR A 269 -15.65 -5.64 -8.51
C TYR A 269 -16.14 -7.09 -8.54
N GLN A 270 -16.16 -7.78 -7.39
CA GLN A 270 -16.71 -9.12 -7.25
C GLN A 270 -18.06 -9.06 -6.56
N VAL A 271 -19.04 -9.81 -7.07
CA VAL A 271 -20.35 -10.00 -6.44
C VAL A 271 -20.30 -11.28 -5.62
N HIS A 272 -20.50 -11.15 -4.29
CA HIS A 272 -20.52 -12.28 -3.38
C HIS A 272 -21.95 -12.65 -3.01
N PHE A 273 -22.30 -13.92 -3.19
CA PHE A 273 -23.64 -14.45 -2.93
C PHE A 273 -23.77 -15.07 -1.55
N ASN A 274 -25.00 -15.13 -1.04
CA ASN A 274 -25.36 -15.80 0.20
C ASN A 274 -25.73 -17.26 -0.10
N HIS A 275 -24.74 -18.12 -0.17
CA HIS A 275 -24.93 -19.54 -0.48
C HIS A 275 -25.90 -20.22 0.51
N ALA A 276 -25.86 -19.88 1.80
CA ALA A 276 -26.75 -20.47 2.80
C ALA A 276 -28.24 -20.15 2.52
N ILE A 277 -28.56 -18.96 2.02
CA ILE A 277 -29.95 -18.63 1.63
C ILE A 277 -30.29 -19.32 0.32
N LEU A 278 -29.39 -19.38 -0.65
CA LEU A 278 -29.60 -20.04 -1.93
C LEU A 278 -29.94 -21.52 -1.70
N ASP A 279 -29.12 -22.24 -0.93
CA ASP A 279 -29.27 -23.64 -0.63
C ASP A 279 -30.57 -23.95 0.13
N THR A 280 -30.88 -23.16 1.18
CA THR A 280 -32.10 -23.36 1.98
C THR A 280 -33.40 -22.99 1.26
N ALA A 281 -33.33 -22.15 0.26
CA ALA A 281 -34.47 -21.70 -0.53
C ALA A 281 -34.62 -22.46 -1.84
N ASP A 282 -33.73 -23.43 -2.12
CA ASP A 282 -33.69 -24.20 -3.37
C ASP A 282 -33.64 -23.29 -4.62
N ILE A 283 -32.76 -22.29 -4.55
CA ILE A 283 -32.55 -21.30 -5.63
C ILE A 283 -31.29 -21.68 -6.40
N GLU A 284 -31.45 -21.99 -7.67
CA GLU A 284 -30.33 -22.33 -8.54
C GLU A 284 -29.40 -21.13 -8.80
N MET A 285 -28.10 -21.31 -8.51
CA MET A 285 -27.09 -20.28 -8.68
C MET A 285 -27.04 -19.75 -10.12
N GLU A 286 -27.19 -20.61 -11.11
CA GLU A 286 -27.17 -20.25 -12.53
C GLU A 286 -28.25 -19.23 -12.88
N GLU A 287 -29.48 -19.37 -12.29
CA GLU A 287 -30.56 -18.43 -12.53
C GLU A 287 -30.22 -17.05 -11.90
N VAL A 288 -29.63 -17.04 -10.70
CA VAL A 288 -29.19 -15.82 -10.02
C VAL A 288 -28.11 -15.10 -10.84
N VAL A 289 -27.09 -15.82 -11.26
CA VAL A 289 -25.98 -15.29 -12.07
C VAL A 289 -26.49 -14.70 -13.38
N LYS A 290 -27.41 -15.37 -14.07
CA LYS A 290 -28.03 -14.87 -15.30
C LYS A 290 -28.73 -13.51 -15.10
N ILE A 291 -29.47 -13.38 -14.00
CA ILE A 291 -30.17 -12.12 -13.65
C ILE A 291 -29.16 -11.01 -13.33
N VAL A 292 -28.14 -11.33 -12.54
CA VAL A 292 -27.09 -10.40 -12.14
C VAL A 292 -26.29 -9.92 -13.37
N LYS A 293 -25.84 -10.83 -14.23
CA LYS A 293 -25.16 -10.49 -15.49
C LYS A 293 -25.99 -9.54 -16.33
N LYS A 294 -27.28 -9.88 -16.55
CA LYS A 294 -28.22 -9.06 -17.34
C LYS A 294 -28.41 -7.66 -16.75
N HIS A 295 -28.39 -7.52 -15.42
CA HIS A 295 -28.50 -6.22 -14.76
C HIS A 295 -27.22 -5.42 -14.89
N LEU A 296 -26.07 -6.02 -14.61
CA LEU A 296 -24.78 -5.35 -14.64
C LEU A 296 -24.41 -4.85 -16.05
N TYR A 297 -24.70 -5.62 -17.11
CA TYR A 297 -24.49 -5.19 -18.50
C TYR A 297 -25.29 -3.96 -18.93
N LYS A 298 -26.26 -3.50 -18.14
CA LYS A 298 -26.96 -2.25 -18.39
C LYS A 298 -26.24 -1.02 -17.84
N ASN A 299 -25.23 -1.24 -17.00
CA ASN A 299 -24.45 -0.17 -16.41
C ASN A 299 -23.29 0.19 -17.36
N GLU A 300 -23.24 1.43 -17.80
CA GLU A 300 -22.22 1.93 -18.73
C GLU A 300 -20.77 1.81 -18.20
N ALA A 301 -20.62 1.73 -16.87
CA ALA A 301 -19.33 1.53 -16.24
C ALA A 301 -18.85 0.07 -16.28
N VAL A 302 -19.69 -0.88 -16.75
CA VAL A 302 -19.39 -2.32 -16.77
C VAL A 302 -19.11 -2.76 -18.20
N ALA A 303 -17.85 -3.02 -18.52
CA ALA A 303 -17.42 -3.51 -19.82
C ALA A 303 -17.71 -5.01 -20.01
N SER A 304 -17.51 -5.82 -18.94
CA SER A 304 -17.69 -7.27 -18.99
C SER A 304 -18.02 -7.83 -17.62
N VAL A 305 -18.72 -8.98 -17.58
CA VAL A 305 -19.07 -9.71 -16.36
C VAL A 305 -18.70 -11.20 -16.56
N PHE A 306 -17.83 -11.72 -15.69
CA PHE A 306 -17.33 -13.08 -15.75
C PHE A 306 -17.74 -13.89 -14.52
N GLU A 307 -17.89 -15.17 -14.67
CA GLU A 307 -17.96 -16.11 -13.57
C GLU A 307 -16.54 -16.53 -13.19
N LEU A 308 -16.17 -16.43 -11.90
CA LEU A 308 -14.80 -16.72 -11.47
C LEU A 308 -14.39 -18.17 -11.75
N GLY A 309 -15.34 -19.12 -11.69
CA GLY A 309 -15.09 -20.52 -12.03
C GLY A 309 -14.76 -20.77 -13.50
N GLU A 310 -15.19 -19.86 -14.37
CA GLU A 310 -15.06 -19.98 -15.83
C GLU A 310 -14.14 -18.92 -16.43
N VAL A 311 -13.43 -18.16 -15.60
CA VAL A 311 -12.63 -17.00 -16.05
C VAL A 311 -11.60 -17.36 -17.13
N GLN A 312 -11.11 -18.59 -17.16
CA GLN A 312 -10.14 -19.07 -18.15
C GLN A 312 -10.76 -19.26 -19.55
N GLU A 313 -12.08 -19.36 -19.63
CA GLU A 313 -12.81 -19.55 -20.90
C GLU A 313 -13.11 -18.21 -21.62
N TYR A 314 -12.93 -17.10 -20.90
CA TYR A 314 -13.18 -15.78 -21.48
C TYR A 314 -11.93 -15.24 -22.19
N PRO A 315 -12.08 -14.71 -23.43
CA PRO A 315 -10.95 -14.14 -24.14
C PRO A 315 -10.43 -12.90 -23.37
N MET A 316 -9.12 -12.87 -23.15
CA MET A 316 -8.44 -11.64 -22.71
C MET A 316 -8.32 -10.72 -23.93
N ASN A 317 -8.95 -9.55 -23.85
CA ASN A 317 -8.84 -8.48 -24.85
C ASN A 317 -7.57 -7.65 -24.63
#